data_1ca08a8912cdeede72282dc864cc3ed7
#
_entry.id   1ca08a8912cdeede72282dc864cc3ed7
#
_cell.length_a   1.000
_cell.length_b   1.000
_cell.length_c   1.000
_cell.angle_alpha   90.00
_cell.angle_beta   90.00
_cell.angle_gamma   90.00
#
_symmetry.space_group_name_H-M   'P 1'
#
loop_
_entity.id
_entity.type
_entity.pdbx_description
1 polymer ?
#
loop_
_entity_poly.entity_id
_entity_poly.type
_entity_poly.pdbx_seq_one_letter_code
_entity_poly.pdbx_strand_id
1 'polypeptide(L)'
;MEELLRPALYAGSVVVTDRFAGASIAYQGHGRGLDLEFIDELTARVTGGLAPHLTVLMDIDPARGLERIASRGATDRLERANLAFHERVRRGFLEQASRQPDSWLVLDAERPAGELETQIWERVSSLLGERTG
;
A
#
# COMPACT_ATOMS: atom_id res chain seq x y z
N MET A 1 14.99 -9.32 -0.36
CA MET A 1 14.53 -7.93 -0.32
C MET A 1 15.33 -7.07 0.65
N GLU A 2 15.48 -7.50 1.89
CA GLU A 2 16.30 -6.78 2.88
C GLU A 2 17.73 -6.56 2.39
N GLU A 3 18.35 -7.57 1.79
CA GLU A 3 19.72 -7.50 1.27
C GLU A 3 19.90 -6.44 0.19
N LEU A 4 18.83 -6.11 -0.53
CA LEU A 4 18.84 -5.07 -1.56
C LEU A 4 18.51 -3.69 -0.99
N LEU A 5 17.53 -3.62 -0.09
CA LEU A 5 17.03 -2.35 0.40
C LEU A 5 17.94 -1.68 1.43
N ARG A 6 18.45 -2.46 2.40
CA ARG A 6 19.26 -1.89 3.47
C ARG A 6 20.53 -1.18 2.99
N PRO A 7 21.32 -1.77 2.08
CA PRO A 7 22.50 -1.06 1.57
C PRO A 7 22.16 0.25 0.88
N ALA A 8 21.07 0.27 0.09
CA ALA A 8 20.63 1.49 -0.57
C ALA A 8 20.24 2.58 0.42
N LEU A 9 19.50 2.20 1.48
CA LEU A 9 19.08 3.14 2.52
C LEU A 9 20.26 3.67 3.31
N TYR A 10 21.22 2.83 3.67
CA TYR A 10 22.42 3.25 4.36
C TYR A 10 23.28 4.21 3.51
N ALA A 11 23.23 4.05 2.19
CA ALA A 11 23.92 4.95 1.27
C ALA A 11 23.19 6.29 1.09
N GLY A 12 22.04 6.48 1.73
CA GLY A 12 21.27 7.71 1.64
C GLY A 12 20.30 7.77 0.45
N SER A 13 20.10 6.66 -0.24
CA SER A 13 19.18 6.61 -1.37
C SER A 13 17.73 6.63 -0.92
N VAL A 14 16.88 7.23 -1.76
CA VAL A 14 15.42 7.10 -1.65
C VAL A 14 15.00 5.86 -2.40
N VAL A 15 14.27 4.97 -1.73
CA VAL A 15 13.81 3.72 -2.34
C VAL A 15 12.29 3.75 -2.45
N VAL A 16 11.79 3.49 -3.65
CA VAL A 16 10.35 3.38 -3.92
C VAL A 16 10.07 1.94 -4.33
N THR A 17 9.09 1.33 -3.68
CA THR A 17 8.67 -0.03 -4.01
C THR A 17 7.17 -0.07 -4.20
N ASP A 18 6.73 -0.85 -5.19
CA ASP A 18 5.33 -1.15 -5.40
C ASP A 18 4.99 -2.40 -4.59
N ARG A 19 4.08 -2.22 -3.63
CA ARG A 19 3.68 -3.23 -2.64
C ARG A 19 4.82 -3.63 -1.70
N PHE A 20 4.51 -3.69 -0.45
CA PHE A 20 5.44 -4.10 0.60
C PHE A 20 4.66 -4.88 1.67
N ALA A 21 5.10 -4.86 2.92
CA ALA A 21 4.50 -5.62 4.02
C ALA A 21 2.99 -5.39 4.17
N GLY A 22 2.54 -4.15 3.99
CA GLY A 22 1.11 -3.80 4.11
C GLY A 22 0.22 -4.56 3.13
N ALA A 23 0.71 -4.85 1.94
CA ALA A 23 -0.05 -5.63 0.96
C ALA A 23 -0.28 -7.07 1.43
N SER A 24 0.73 -7.71 2.01
CA SER A 24 0.58 -9.06 2.56
C SER A 24 -0.45 -9.10 3.67
N ILE A 25 -0.44 -8.12 4.57
CA ILE A 25 -1.41 -8.03 5.66
C ILE A 25 -2.83 -7.87 5.10
N ALA A 26 -3.02 -7.00 4.11
CA ALA A 26 -4.33 -6.76 3.52
C ALA A 26 -4.84 -7.98 2.74
N TYR A 27 -4.02 -8.54 1.86
CA TYR A 27 -4.44 -9.64 0.99
C TYR A 27 -4.53 -10.97 1.73
N GLN A 28 -3.51 -11.33 2.50
CA GLN A 28 -3.48 -12.64 3.16
C GLN A 28 -4.25 -12.64 4.48
N GLY A 29 -4.12 -11.57 5.27
CA GLY A 29 -4.82 -11.47 6.54
C GLY A 29 -6.29 -11.13 6.36
N HIS A 30 -6.59 -9.94 5.90
CA HIS A 30 -7.98 -9.47 5.78
C HIS A 30 -8.71 -10.10 4.60
N GLY A 31 -8.07 -10.21 3.44
CA GLY A 31 -8.69 -10.76 2.25
C GLY A 31 -9.02 -12.24 2.38
N ARG A 32 -8.04 -13.05 2.73
CA ARG A 32 -8.17 -14.51 2.83
C ARG A 32 -8.51 -15.02 4.22
N GLY A 33 -8.55 -14.13 5.23
CA GLY A 33 -8.92 -14.50 6.58
C GLY A 33 -7.87 -15.30 7.35
N LEU A 34 -6.60 -15.20 6.96
CA LEU A 34 -5.52 -15.84 7.70
C LEU A 34 -5.24 -15.08 9.00
N ASP A 35 -4.63 -15.76 9.97
CA ASP A 35 -4.29 -15.16 11.27
C ASP A 35 -3.38 -13.97 11.09
N LEU A 36 -3.84 -12.78 11.51
CA LEU A 36 -3.10 -11.53 11.37
C LEU A 36 -1.79 -11.54 12.18
N GLU A 37 -1.79 -12.12 13.37
CA GLU A 37 -0.57 -12.21 14.17
C GLU A 37 0.49 -13.03 13.46
N PHE A 38 0.09 -14.14 12.85
CA PHE A 38 0.99 -14.98 12.09
C PHE A 38 1.55 -14.23 10.87
N ILE A 39 0.70 -13.52 10.14
CA ILE A 39 1.12 -12.73 8.97
C ILE A 39 2.07 -11.61 9.39
N ASP A 40 1.78 -10.91 10.47
CA ASP A 40 2.65 -9.85 11.00
C ASP A 40 4.01 -10.39 11.38
N GLU A 41 4.05 -11.52 12.09
CA GLU A 41 5.30 -12.14 12.52
C GLU A 41 6.12 -12.61 11.32
N LEU A 42 5.49 -13.29 10.37
CA LEU A 42 6.15 -13.75 9.15
C LEU A 42 6.71 -12.58 8.36
N THR A 43 5.92 -11.53 8.20
CA THR A 43 6.30 -10.32 7.48
C THR A 43 7.51 -9.65 8.15
N ALA A 44 7.49 -9.52 9.46
CA ALA A 44 8.61 -8.94 10.21
C ALA A 44 9.90 -9.74 10.00
N ARG A 45 9.82 -11.06 9.95
CA ARG A 45 10.99 -11.92 9.71
C ARG A 45 11.52 -11.76 8.29
N VAL A 46 10.63 -11.71 7.29
CA VAL A 46 11.02 -11.57 5.89
C VAL A 46 11.62 -10.20 5.60
N THR A 47 11.10 -9.15 6.20
CA THR A 47 11.59 -7.78 5.99
C THR A 47 12.72 -7.38 6.94
N GLY A 48 13.05 -8.23 7.92
CA GLY A 48 14.04 -7.91 8.94
C GLY A 48 13.62 -6.75 9.84
N GLY A 49 12.32 -6.53 9.99
CA GLY A 49 11.76 -5.41 10.75
C GLY A 49 11.78 -4.08 10.00
N LEU A 50 12.20 -4.08 8.73
CA LEU A 50 12.22 -2.87 7.92
C LEU A 50 10.79 -2.43 7.58
N ALA A 51 10.46 -1.16 7.87
CA ALA A 51 9.15 -0.59 7.57
C ALA A 51 9.31 0.65 6.69
N PRO A 52 8.37 0.91 5.76
CA PRO A 52 8.40 2.12 4.96
C PRO A 52 8.26 3.38 5.82
N HIS A 53 8.97 4.44 5.46
CA HIS A 53 8.77 5.75 6.07
C HIS A 53 7.42 6.36 5.66
N LEU A 54 6.97 6.03 4.48
CA LEU A 54 5.67 6.46 3.96
C LEU A 54 5.08 5.37 3.09
N THR A 55 3.84 5.02 3.36
CA THR A 55 3.03 4.18 2.49
C THR A 55 1.93 5.04 1.87
N VAL A 56 1.86 5.05 0.55
CA VAL A 56 0.80 5.75 -0.18
C VAL A 56 -0.24 4.73 -0.59
N LEU A 57 -1.46 4.92 -0.11
CA LEU A 57 -2.59 4.07 -0.46
C LEU A 57 -3.47 4.80 -1.47
N MET A 58 -3.54 4.24 -2.67
CA MET A 58 -4.47 4.71 -3.69
C MET A 58 -5.80 3.99 -3.47
N ASP A 59 -6.70 4.62 -2.72
CA ASP A 59 -7.96 4.01 -2.31
C ASP A 59 -9.04 4.21 -3.36
N ILE A 60 -9.76 3.13 -3.66
CA ILE A 60 -10.91 3.17 -4.56
C ILE A 60 -11.92 2.11 -4.12
N ASP A 61 -13.20 2.43 -4.25
CA ASP A 61 -14.25 1.43 -4.06
C ASP A 61 -14.02 0.27 -5.02
N PRO A 62 -14.01 -0.99 -4.54
CA PRO A 62 -13.74 -2.14 -5.41
C PRO A 62 -14.68 -2.24 -6.61
N ALA A 63 -15.96 -1.90 -6.45
CA ALA A 63 -16.91 -1.89 -7.55
C ALA A 63 -16.50 -0.90 -8.64
N ARG A 64 -16.02 0.29 -8.25
CA ARG A 64 -15.53 1.30 -9.19
C ARG A 64 -14.23 0.86 -9.85
N GLY A 65 -13.35 0.20 -9.10
CA GLY A 65 -12.11 -0.37 -9.63
C GLY A 65 -12.40 -1.40 -10.72
N LEU A 66 -13.35 -2.27 -10.49
CA LEU A 66 -13.77 -3.28 -11.47
C LEU A 66 -14.42 -2.65 -12.71
N GLU A 67 -15.20 -1.59 -12.54
CA GLU A 67 -15.76 -0.84 -13.68
C GLU A 67 -14.65 -0.27 -14.56
N ARG A 68 -13.59 0.28 -13.96
CA ARG A 68 -12.46 0.84 -14.71
C ARG A 68 -11.72 -0.24 -15.50
N ILE A 69 -11.55 -1.43 -14.92
CA ILE A 69 -10.96 -2.57 -15.62
C ILE A 69 -11.86 -3.00 -16.77
N ALA A 70 -13.15 -3.09 -16.55
CA ALA A 70 -14.14 -3.48 -17.58
C ALA A 70 -14.12 -2.49 -18.76
N SER A 71 -14.02 -1.19 -18.50
CA SER A 71 -13.98 -0.16 -19.54
C SER A 71 -12.71 -0.26 -20.40
N ARG A 72 -11.66 -0.88 -19.89
CA ARG A 72 -10.43 -1.12 -20.65
C ARG A 72 -10.46 -2.44 -21.43
N GLY A 73 -11.59 -3.16 -21.40
CA GLY A 73 -11.75 -4.43 -22.09
C GLY A 73 -11.13 -5.63 -21.39
N ALA A 74 -10.50 -5.44 -20.26
CA ALA A 74 -9.88 -6.51 -19.48
C ALA A 74 -10.86 -7.00 -18.40
N THR A 75 -11.91 -7.73 -18.81
CA THR A 75 -12.85 -8.31 -17.86
C THR A 75 -12.41 -9.70 -17.49
N ASP A 76 -11.91 -9.87 -16.29
CA ASP A 76 -11.71 -11.17 -15.69
C ASP A 76 -12.95 -11.49 -14.84
N ARG A 77 -13.62 -12.59 -15.17
CA ARG A 77 -14.77 -13.07 -14.42
C ARG A 77 -14.42 -13.37 -12.96
N LEU A 78 -13.19 -13.83 -12.72
CA LEU A 78 -12.72 -14.15 -11.38
C LEU A 78 -12.64 -12.91 -10.50
N GLU A 79 -12.22 -11.78 -11.05
CA GLU A 79 -12.16 -10.53 -10.30
C GLU A 79 -13.56 -10.03 -9.92
N ARG A 80 -14.54 -10.16 -10.83
CA ARG A 80 -15.92 -9.79 -10.55
C ARG A 80 -16.56 -10.69 -9.50
N ALA A 81 -16.27 -11.99 -9.54
CA ALA A 81 -16.82 -12.96 -8.59
C ALA A 81 -16.28 -12.74 -7.18
N ASN A 82 -15.15 -12.01 -7.04
CA ASN A 82 -14.46 -11.80 -5.77
C ASN A 82 -14.59 -10.37 -5.22
N LEU A 83 -15.71 -9.69 -5.52
CA LEU A 83 -15.94 -8.35 -5.00
C LEU A 83 -15.82 -8.29 -3.47
N ALA A 84 -16.40 -9.29 -2.79
CA ALA A 84 -16.33 -9.35 -1.33
C ALA A 84 -14.88 -9.51 -0.84
N PHE A 85 -14.05 -10.26 -1.56
CA PHE A 85 -12.62 -10.37 -1.26
C PHE A 85 -11.92 -9.01 -1.40
N HIS A 86 -12.17 -8.30 -2.49
CA HIS A 86 -11.56 -6.97 -2.71
C HIS A 86 -12.03 -5.94 -1.69
N GLU A 87 -13.27 -6.04 -1.22
CA GLU A 87 -13.78 -5.19 -0.16
C GLU A 87 -13.05 -5.45 1.17
N ARG A 88 -12.78 -6.73 1.47
CA ARG A 88 -12.01 -7.08 2.67
C ARG A 88 -10.56 -6.60 2.58
N VAL A 89 -9.95 -6.70 1.40
CA VAL A 89 -8.59 -6.20 1.16
C VAL A 89 -8.53 -4.69 1.37
N ARG A 90 -9.47 -3.95 0.80
CA ARG A 90 -9.58 -2.50 0.99
C ARG A 90 -9.69 -2.15 2.48
N ARG A 91 -10.55 -2.85 3.20
CA ARG A 91 -10.73 -2.65 4.63
C ARG A 91 -9.44 -2.89 5.40
N GLY A 92 -8.68 -3.92 5.01
CA GLY A 92 -7.38 -4.22 5.60
C GLY A 92 -6.37 -3.10 5.40
N PHE A 93 -6.32 -2.51 4.22
CA PHE A 93 -5.46 -1.35 3.97
C PHE A 93 -5.87 -0.14 4.80
N LEU A 94 -7.17 0.17 4.81
CA LEU A 94 -7.67 1.33 5.55
C LEU A 94 -7.47 1.17 7.06
N GLU A 95 -7.59 -0.04 7.58
CA GLU A 95 -7.32 -0.32 8.98
C GLU A 95 -5.86 -0.06 9.33
N GLN A 96 -4.93 -0.52 8.49
CA GLN A 96 -3.50 -0.25 8.70
C GLN A 96 -3.21 1.25 8.68
N ALA A 97 -3.80 1.98 7.72
CA ALA A 97 -3.62 3.42 7.62
C ALA A 97 -4.14 4.14 8.87
N SER A 98 -5.27 3.70 9.41
CA SER A 98 -5.85 4.32 10.61
C SER A 98 -5.01 4.09 11.86
N ARG A 99 -4.28 2.99 11.91
CA ARG A 99 -3.38 2.68 13.03
C ARG A 99 -2.06 3.44 12.97
N GLN A 100 -1.64 3.84 11.78
CA GLN A 100 -0.34 4.49 11.54
C GLN A 100 -0.52 5.74 10.67
N PRO A 101 -1.32 6.72 11.11
CA PRO A 101 -1.66 7.87 10.27
C PRO A 101 -0.46 8.72 9.87
N ASP A 102 0.61 8.72 10.68
CA ASP A 102 1.80 9.52 10.39
C ASP A 102 2.65 8.93 9.27
N SER A 103 2.54 7.63 9.01
CA SER A 103 3.32 6.95 7.98
C SER A 103 2.49 6.48 6.79
N TRP A 104 1.19 6.78 6.77
CA TRP A 104 0.30 6.42 5.67
C TRP A 104 -0.37 7.66 5.09
N LEU A 105 -0.38 7.76 3.77
CA LEU A 105 -1.11 8.80 3.03
C LEU A 105 -2.19 8.11 2.21
N VAL A 106 -3.45 8.32 2.58
CA VAL A 106 -4.60 7.74 1.86
C VAL A 106 -5.13 8.75 0.87
N LEU A 107 -5.13 8.39 -0.40
CA LEU A 107 -5.60 9.25 -1.48
C LEU A 107 -6.76 8.60 -2.22
N ASP A 108 -7.69 9.43 -2.68
CA ASP A 108 -8.80 8.99 -3.53
C ASP A 108 -8.26 8.74 -4.94
N ALA A 109 -8.20 7.47 -5.36
CA ALA A 109 -7.66 7.10 -6.66
C ALA A 109 -8.47 7.63 -7.85
N GLU A 110 -9.68 8.13 -7.62
CA GLU A 110 -10.51 8.70 -8.68
C GLU A 110 -10.21 10.17 -8.95
N ARG A 111 -9.39 10.81 -8.12
CA ARG A 111 -8.98 12.20 -8.35
C ARG A 111 -8.02 12.31 -9.53
N PRO A 112 -7.90 13.51 -10.15
CA PRO A 112 -6.98 13.71 -11.28
C PRO A 112 -5.53 13.36 -10.91
N ALA A 113 -4.81 12.76 -11.86
CA ALA A 113 -3.43 12.32 -11.62
C ALA A 113 -2.51 13.45 -11.16
N GLY A 114 -2.66 14.65 -11.72
CA GLY A 114 -1.85 15.80 -11.32
C GLY A 114 -2.08 16.22 -9.87
N GLU A 115 -3.32 16.12 -9.40
CA GLU A 115 -3.65 16.41 -8.00
C GLU A 115 -3.04 15.38 -7.07
N LEU A 116 -3.12 14.09 -7.43
CA LEU A 116 -2.52 13.01 -6.65
C LEU A 116 -1.00 13.16 -6.59
N GLU A 117 -0.38 13.47 -7.70
CA GLU A 117 1.07 13.69 -7.77
C GLU A 117 1.50 14.83 -6.84
N THR A 118 0.76 15.93 -6.84
CA THR A 118 1.04 17.07 -5.97
C THR A 118 0.98 16.68 -4.50
N GLN A 119 -0.07 15.96 -4.10
CA GLN A 119 -0.23 15.53 -2.71
C GLN A 119 0.89 14.57 -2.27
N ILE A 120 1.26 13.64 -3.14
CA ILE A 120 2.36 12.71 -2.87
C ILE A 120 3.67 13.47 -2.70
N TRP A 121 3.94 14.39 -3.64
CA TRP A 121 5.18 15.17 -3.61
C TRP A 121 5.30 16.05 -2.36
N GLU A 122 4.21 16.70 -1.97
CA GLU A 122 4.21 17.50 -0.74
C GLU A 122 4.60 16.67 0.48
N ARG A 123 4.05 15.46 0.59
CA ARG A 123 4.35 14.58 1.72
C ARG A 123 5.80 14.05 1.67
N VAL A 124 6.25 13.61 0.49
CA VAL A 124 7.61 13.11 0.31
C VAL A 124 8.63 14.20 0.56
N SER A 125 8.38 15.40 0.04
CA SER A 125 9.27 16.56 0.24
C SER A 125 9.42 16.90 1.72
N SER A 126 8.33 16.86 2.46
CA SER A 126 8.33 17.11 3.90
C SER A 126 9.22 16.10 4.63
N LEU A 127 9.09 14.82 4.29
CA LEU A 127 9.91 13.76 4.89
C LEU A 127 11.39 13.93 4.57
N LEU A 128 11.73 14.27 3.34
CA LEU A 128 13.11 14.48 2.92
C LEU A 128 13.70 15.70 3.60
N GLY A 129 12.91 16.76 3.77
CA GLY A 129 13.35 17.96 4.50
C GLY A 129 13.63 17.69 5.97
N GLU A 130 12.82 16.88 6.63
CA GLU A 130 13.02 16.49 8.02
C GLU A 130 14.30 15.68 8.21
N ARG A 131 14.67 14.86 7.21
CA ARG A 131 15.89 14.05 7.28
C ARG A 131 17.18 14.84 7.03
N THR A 132 17.08 15.95 6.31
CA THR A 132 18.23 16.77 5.96
C THR A 132 18.43 17.94 6.92
N GLY A 133 17.43 18.20 7.73
CA GLY A 133 17.50 19.22 8.78
C GLY A 133 17.90 18.61 10.10
#